data_3813b7457eace59b90c8adecf644662d
#
_entry.id   3813b7457eace59b90c8adecf644662d
#
_cell.length_a   1.000
_cell.length_b   1.000
_cell.length_c   1.000
_cell.angle_alpha   90.00
_cell.angle_beta   90.00
_cell.angle_gamma   90.00
#
_symmetry.space_group_name_H-M   'P 1'
#
loop_
_entity.id
_entity.type
_entity.pdbx_description
1 polymer ?
#
loop_
_entity_poly.entity_id
_entity_poly.type
_entity_poly.pdbx_seq_one_letter_code
_entity_poly.pdbx_strand_id
1 'polypeptide(L)'
;LLKYPAQLRLQSGEVFSGFSPFKINKQYFGEAVFNTGMVGYTETLTDPSYLGQIVSFTYPIMGNYGVTDKSTWESDKIQAAGVIVSSLCNDPKREFSSKSLASWCEESNVPLIYGIDTRALTKVIRDNGAVSAIIEASDNLGNNKNKNFIDINQQDLVKQVCVSEPKIVKTGKYKIIVV
;
A
#
# COMPACT_ATOMS: atom_id res chain seq x y z
N LEU A 1 16.55 11.71 -1.19
CA LEU A 1 15.59 11.09 -2.10
C LEU A 1 15.39 11.95 -3.33
N LEU A 2 15.35 11.31 -4.50
CA LEU A 2 14.76 11.90 -5.70
C LEU A 2 13.29 12.21 -5.39
N LYS A 3 12.78 13.33 -5.93
CA LYS A 3 11.42 13.78 -5.69
C LYS A 3 10.69 13.81 -7.03
N TYR A 4 9.93 12.78 -7.31
CA TYR A 4 9.05 12.75 -8.47
C TYR A 4 7.66 13.22 -8.05
N PRO A 5 7.13 14.32 -8.60
CA PRO A 5 5.79 14.78 -8.30
C PRO A 5 4.77 13.69 -8.58
N ALA A 6 3.91 13.41 -7.61
CA ALA A 6 2.89 12.37 -7.69
C ALA A 6 1.63 12.81 -6.95
N GLN A 7 0.51 12.18 -7.26
CA GLN A 7 -0.76 12.48 -6.62
C GLN A 7 -1.61 11.23 -6.38
N LEU A 8 -2.39 11.30 -5.34
CA LEU A 8 -3.51 10.42 -5.07
C LEU A 8 -4.79 11.16 -5.45
N ARG A 9 -5.60 10.59 -6.33
CA ARG A 9 -6.89 11.13 -6.70
C ARG A 9 -8.00 10.18 -6.25
N LEU A 10 -8.99 10.69 -5.55
CA LEU A 10 -10.14 9.95 -5.07
C LEU A 10 -11.33 10.08 -6.04
N GLN A 11 -12.17 9.06 -6.07
CA GLN A 11 -13.40 9.08 -6.86
C GLN A 11 -14.38 10.15 -6.37
N SER A 12 -14.36 10.48 -5.09
CA SER A 12 -15.11 11.57 -4.47
C SER A 12 -14.70 12.97 -4.96
N GLY A 13 -13.55 13.09 -5.64
CA GLY A 13 -13.08 14.31 -6.31
C GLY A 13 -11.86 14.95 -5.67
N GLU A 14 -11.48 14.58 -4.47
CA GLU A 14 -10.32 15.13 -3.78
C GLU A 14 -9.02 14.66 -4.45
N VAL A 15 -8.02 15.54 -4.43
CA VAL A 15 -6.67 15.27 -4.93
C VAL A 15 -5.66 15.62 -3.85
N PHE A 16 -4.82 14.68 -3.53
CA PHE A 16 -3.73 14.83 -2.58
C PHE A 16 -2.39 14.78 -3.32
N SER A 17 -1.68 15.88 -3.35
CA SER A 17 -0.38 15.99 -4.01
C SER A 17 0.77 15.69 -3.06
N GLY A 18 1.78 15.01 -3.56
CA GLY A 18 2.98 14.63 -2.82
C GLY A 18 4.11 14.27 -3.77
N PHE A 19 5.01 13.43 -3.32
CA PHE A 19 6.16 12.99 -4.09
C PHE A 19 6.34 11.47 -3.99
N SER A 20 6.86 10.87 -5.05
CA SER A 20 7.35 9.50 -5.02
C SER A 20 8.88 9.50 -4.93
N PRO A 21 9.50 8.54 -4.21
CA PRO A 21 10.95 8.39 -4.19
C PRO A 21 11.51 7.81 -5.49
N PHE A 22 10.67 7.26 -6.35
CA PHE A 22 10.99 6.69 -7.65
C PHE A 22 9.93 7.07 -8.70
N LYS A 23 10.24 6.87 -9.97
CA LYS A 23 9.38 7.30 -11.06
C LYS A 23 8.12 6.42 -11.17
N ILE A 24 6.96 7.05 -11.19
CA ILE A 24 5.66 6.41 -11.45
C ILE A 24 5.35 6.52 -12.95
N ASN A 25 5.37 5.39 -13.66
CA ASN A 25 5.26 5.37 -15.13
C ASN A 25 3.84 5.03 -15.64
N LYS A 26 2.93 4.64 -14.76
CA LYS A 26 1.54 4.27 -15.08
C LYS A 26 0.60 4.71 -13.97
N GLN A 27 -0.69 4.57 -14.20
CA GLN A 27 -1.69 4.69 -13.15
C GLN A 27 -1.80 3.38 -12.36
N TYR A 28 -1.98 3.51 -11.03
CA TYR A 28 -2.25 2.40 -10.14
C TYR A 28 -3.61 2.63 -9.50
N PHE A 29 -4.47 1.64 -9.56
CA PHE A 29 -5.84 1.69 -9.10
C PHE A 29 -5.99 0.89 -7.83
N GLY A 30 -6.89 1.32 -6.97
CA GLY A 30 -7.22 0.61 -5.74
C GLY A 30 -8.25 1.36 -4.92
N GLU A 31 -8.59 0.80 -3.80
CA GLU A 31 -9.47 1.42 -2.82
C GLU A 31 -8.63 2.07 -1.72
N ALA A 32 -8.81 3.36 -1.48
CA ALA A 32 -8.10 4.07 -0.43
C ALA A 32 -8.63 3.66 0.94
N VAL A 33 -7.74 3.15 1.77
CA VAL A 33 -8.00 2.79 3.18
C VAL A 33 -6.92 3.39 4.07
N PHE A 34 -7.13 3.42 5.38
CA PHE A 34 -6.11 3.90 6.30
C PHE A 34 -5.77 2.87 7.38
N ASN A 35 -4.55 2.95 7.86
CA ASN A 35 -4.03 2.15 8.97
C ASN A 35 -3.44 3.09 10.04
N THR A 36 -3.81 2.88 11.30
CA THR A 36 -3.38 3.72 12.43
C THR A 36 -2.23 3.12 13.22
N GLY A 37 -1.71 1.96 12.82
CA GLY A 37 -0.59 1.30 13.47
C GLY A 37 0.69 2.15 13.42
N MET A 38 1.40 2.22 14.54
CA MET A 38 2.69 2.90 14.63
C MET A 38 3.85 2.03 14.11
N VAL A 39 3.66 0.71 14.16
CA VAL A 39 4.61 -0.32 13.75
C VAL A 39 3.87 -1.39 12.95
N GLY A 40 4.60 -2.35 12.36
CA GLY A 40 4.00 -3.46 11.63
C GLY A 40 3.59 -3.12 10.20
N TYR A 41 4.22 -2.11 9.57
CA TYR A 41 3.88 -1.79 8.19
C TYR A 41 4.33 -2.86 7.19
N THR A 42 5.34 -3.65 7.50
CA THR A 42 5.76 -4.78 6.64
C THR A 42 4.72 -5.89 6.65
N GLU A 43 4.20 -6.22 7.81
CA GLU A 43 3.11 -7.17 8.02
C GLU A 43 1.85 -6.67 7.33
N THR A 44 1.45 -5.41 7.59
CA THR A 44 0.29 -4.79 6.93
C THR A 44 0.38 -4.84 5.41
N LEU A 45 1.53 -4.48 4.83
CA LEU A 45 1.68 -4.44 3.37
C LEU A 45 1.69 -5.83 2.73
N THR A 46 2.10 -6.86 3.48
CA THR A 46 2.11 -8.26 3.01
C THR A 46 0.85 -9.03 3.34
N ASP A 47 -0.07 -8.46 4.13
CA ASP A 47 -1.34 -9.09 4.48
C ASP A 47 -2.25 -9.19 3.24
N PRO A 48 -2.70 -10.40 2.87
CA PRO A 48 -3.63 -10.63 1.77
C PRO A 48 -4.92 -9.81 1.84
N SER A 49 -5.34 -9.39 3.04
CA SER A 49 -6.52 -8.53 3.25
C SER A 49 -6.41 -7.17 2.55
N TYR A 50 -5.18 -6.70 2.28
CA TYR A 50 -4.95 -5.42 1.60
C TYR A 50 -4.81 -5.56 0.07
N LEU A 51 -5.10 -6.72 -0.51
CA LEU A 51 -5.08 -6.86 -1.96
C LEU A 51 -6.06 -5.87 -2.61
N GLY A 52 -5.56 -5.10 -3.59
CA GLY A 52 -6.35 -4.07 -4.28
C GLY A 52 -6.54 -2.77 -3.49
N GLN A 53 -5.99 -2.64 -2.29
CA GLN A 53 -6.12 -1.45 -1.45
C GLN A 53 -4.88 -0.57 -1.50
N ILE A 54 -5.09 0.75 -1.54
CA ILE A 54 -4.06 1.79 -1.37
C ILE A 54 -4.07 2.18 0.10
N VAL A 55 -3.02 1.81 0.82
CA VAL A 55 -2.96 1.94 2.27
C VAL A 55 -2.33 3.28 2.66
N SER A 56 -3.08 4.12 3.37
CA SER A 56 -2.60 5.36 3.98
C SER A 56 -2.22 5.11 5.44
N PHE A 57 -0.94 5.23 5.77
CA PHE A 57 -0.48 5.17 7.15
C PHE A 57 -0.62 6.53 7.82
N THR A 58 -1.30 6.56 8.96
CA THR A 58 -1.55 7.82 9.71
C THR A 58 -0.40 8.20 10.63
N TYR A 59 0.49 7.26 10.94
CA TYR A 59 1.67 7.55 11.76
C TYR A 59 2.62 8.51 11.01
N PRO A 60 3.17 9.53 11.67
CA PRO A 60 3.86 10.63 11.00
C PRO A 60 5.07 10.23 10.17
N ILE A 61 5.85 9.23 10.62
CA ILE A 61 7.08 8.79 9.93
C ILE A 61 7.00 7.28 9.70
N MET A 62 7.09 6.86 8.43
CA MET A 62 7.12 5.46 8.05
C MET A 62 8.47 5.07 7.44
N GLY A 63 8.83 3.79 7.52
CA GLY A 63 10.09 3.27 7.00
C GLY A 63 11.28 3.38 7.96
N ASN A 64 11.06 3.80 9.20
CA ASN A 64 12.10 4.09 10.19
C ASN A 64 12.93 2.87 10.64
N TYR A 65 12.39 1.66 10.57
CA TYR A 65 13.11 0.42 10.86
C TYR A 65 13.39 -0.44 9.60
N GLY A 66 13.07 0.09 8.41
CA GLY A 66 13.27 -0.63 7.15
C GLY A 66 12.29 -1.80 6.97
N VAL A 67 12.66 -2.77 6.15
CA VAL A 67 11.84 -3.96 5.87
C VAL A 67 12.30 -5.10 6.77
N THR A 68 11.39 -5.67 7.55
CA THR A 68 11.66 -6.79 8.45
C THR A 68 11.97 -8.08 7.70
N ASP A 69 12.47 -9.08 8.41
CA ASP A 69 12.72 -10.41 7.84
C ASP A 69 11.42 -11.04 7.32
N LYS A 70 11.53 -11.81 6.24
CA LYS A 70 10.38 -12.50 5.62
C LYS A 70 9.60 -13.41 6.57
N SER A 71 10.21 -13.88 7.64
CA SER A 71 9.53 -14.71 8.65
C SER A 71 8.41 -13.98 9.39
N THR A 72 8.43 -12.64 9.36
CA THR A 72 7.39 -11.80 9.97
C THR A 72 6.31 -11.35 8.98
N TRP A 73 6.44 -11.65 7.70
CA TRP A 73 5.48 -11.26 6.68
C TRP A 73 4.24 -12.15 6.71
N GLU A 74 3.09 -11.57 6.42
CA GLU A 74 1.82 -12.30 6.34
C GLU A 74 1.67 -13.11 5.03
N SER A 75 2.43 -12.73 3.98
CA SER A 75 2.55 -13.47 2.73
C SER A 75 3.92 -13.25 2.10
N ASP A 76 4.16 -13.82 0.92
CA ASP A 76 5.47 -13.83 0.25
C ASP A 76 5.84 -12.52 -0.45
N LYS A 77 4.90 -11.57 -0.57
CA LYS A 77 5.05 -10.32 -1.33
C LYS A 77 4.19 -9.19 -0.75
N ILE A 78 4.39 -7.96 -1.24
CA ILE A 78 3.45 -6.86 -0.99
C ILE A 78 2.13 -7.18 -1.70
N GLN A 79 1.04 -7.14 -0.97
CA GLN A 79 -0.33 -7.32 -1.47
C GLN A 79 -1.02 -5.97 -1.74
N ALA A 80 -0.64 -4.93 -0.98
CA ALA A 80 -1.20 -3.59 -1.16
C ALA A 80 -0.95 -3.04 -2.57
N ALA A 81 -1.95 -2.38 -3.15
CA ALA A 81 -1.88 -1.74 -4.47
C ALA A 81 -1.09 -0.43 -4.47
N GLY A 82 -0.86 0.17 -3.30
CA GLY A 82 -0.09 1.39 -3.14
C GLY A 82 0.07 1.80 -1.69
N VAL A 83 1.03 2.70 -1.44
CA VAL A 83 1.42 3.15 -0.09
C VAL A 83 1.40 4.67 -0.03
N ILE A 84 0.71 5.22 0.95
CA ILE A 84 0.62 6.67 1.21
C ILE A 84 1.15 6.94 2.61
N VAL A 85 2.09 7.89 2.73
CA VAL A 85 2.67 8.29 4.01
C VAL A 85 2.82 9.81 4.11
N SER A 86 2.76 10.34 5.32
CA SER A 86 3.05 11.76 5.55
C SER A 86 4.54 12.05 5.40
N SER A 87 5.39 11.30 6.08
CA SER A 87 6.84 11.40 5.97
C SER A 87 7.47 10.02 5.79
N LEU A 88 8.46 9.96 4.92
CA LEU A 88 9.21 8.75 4.63
C LEU A 88 10.61 8.84 5.23
N CYS A 89 10.99 7.84 6.02
CA CYS A 89 12.36 7.72 6.51
C CYS A 89 13.30 7.28 5.38
N ASN A 90 14.35 8.06 5.16
CA ASN A 90 15.32 7.84 4.10
C ASN A 90 16.50 6.96 4.50
N ASP A 91 16.76 6.91 5.79
CA ASP A 91 17.90 6.18 6.37
C ASP A 91 17.38 5.32 7.54
N PRO A 92 16.81 4.15 7.25
CA PRO A 92 16.34 3.26 8.30
C PRO A 92 17.52 2.77 9.14
N LYS A 93 17.29 2.55 10.43
CA LYS A 93 18.31 1.96 11.30
C LYS A 93 18.68 0.56 10.78
N ARG A 94 19.89 0.42 10.29
CA ARG A 94 20.42 -0.82 9.65
C ARG A 94 20.46 -2.03 10.57
N GLU A 95 20.36 -1.85 11.87
CA GLU A 95 20.33 -2.95 12.85
C GLU A 95 19.16 -3.92 12.62
N PHE A 96 18.07 -3.45 11.99
CA PHE A 96 16.85 -4.23 11.81
C PHE A 96 16.55 -4.59 10.35
N SER A 97 17.26 -4.00 9.38
CA SER A 97 16.94 -4.21 7.97
C SER A 97 18.05 -3.81 7.03
N SER A 98 18.22 -4.58 5.98
CA SER A 98 19.11 -4.28 4.85
C SER A 98 18.45 -3.43 3.77
N LYS A 99 17.11 -3.22 3.83
CA LYS A 99 16.32 -2.60 2.76
C LYS A 99 15.40 -1.52 3.31
N SER A 100 15.35 -0.37 2.63
CA SER A 100 14.38 0.68 2.95
C SER A 100 12.98 0.35 2.44
N LEU A 101 11.95 0.97 3.04
CA LEU A 101 10.57 0.86 2.55
C LEU A 101 10.45 1.34 1.08
N ALA A 102 11.16 2.43 0.72
CA ALA A 102 11.18 2.94 -0.65
C ALA A 102 11.72 1.91 -1.64
N SER A 103 12.90 1.34 -1.38
CA SER A 103 13.52 0.34 -2.26
C SER A 103 12.65 -0.92 -2.39
N TRP A 104 12.03 -1.34 -1.30
CA TRP A 104 11.13 -2.50 -1.32
C TRP A 104 9.88 -2.28 -2.17
N CYS A 105 9.25 -1.10 -2.04
CA CYS A 105 8.11 -0.73 -2.88
C CYS A 105 8.50 -0.65 -4.37
N GLU A 106 9.66 -0.04 -4.68
CA GLU A 106 10.17 0.07 -6.04
C GLU A 106 10.41 -1.29 -6.69
N GLU A 107 11.15 -2.17 -6.01
CA GLU A 107 11.44 -3.54 -6.48
C GLU A 107 10.17 -4.38 -6.64
N SER A 108 9.17 -4.14 -5.79
CA SER A 108 7.86 -4.81 -5.85
C SER A 108 6.91 -4.18 -6.87
N ASN A 109 7.32 -3.10 -7.56
CA ASN A 109 6.48 -2.34 -8.48
C ASN A 109 5.18 -1.82 -7.83
N VAL A 110 5.27 -1.43 -6.55
CA VAL A 110 4.17 -0.86 -5.76
C VAL A 110 4.42 0.64 -5.58
N PRO A 111 3.51 1.52 -5.99
CA PRO A 111 3.71 2.96 -5.88
C PRO A 111 3.72 3.40 -4.41
N LEU A 112 4.62 4.34 -4.09
CA LEU A 112 4.70 4.97 -2.79
C LEU A 112 4.69 6.49 -2.96
N ILE A 113 3.78 7.16 -2.24
CA ILE A 113 3.73 8.62 -2.19
C ILE A 113 3.95 9.08 -0.74
N TYR A 114 4.81 10.09 -0.58
CA TYR A 114 5.05 10.76 0.69
C TYR A 114 4.80 12.28 0.57
N GLY A 115 4.71 12.96 1.71
CA GLY A 115 4.39 14.40 1.76
C GLY A 115 2.89 14.68 1.65
N ILE A 116 2.05 13.68 1.80
CA ILE A 116 0.58 13.79 1.80
C ILE A 116 0.09 14.17 3.20
N ASP A 117 -0.92 15.02 3.27
CA ASP A 117 -1.71 15.20 4.50
C ASP A 117 -2.58 13.96 4.76
N THR A 118 -1.97 12.96 5.39
CA THR A 118 -2.65 11.70 5.71
C THR A 118 -3.78 11.89 6.73
N ARG A 119 -3.75 12.96 7.54
CA ARG A 119 -4.84 13.29 8.47
C ARG A 119 -6.08 13.76 7.72
N ALA A 120 -5.92 14.65 6.74
CA ALA A 120 -7.03 15.10 5.89
C ALA A 120 -7.58 13.92 5.07
N LEU A 121 -6.70 13.10 4.48
CA LEU A 121 -7.10 11.89 3.73
C LEU A 121 -7.89 10.92 4.61
N THR A 122 -7.41 10.63 5.84
CA THR A 122 -8.11 9.76 6.78
C THR A 122 -9.50 10.27 7.12
N LYS A 123 -9.66 11.59 7.26
CA LYS A 123 -10.97 12.20 7.51
C LYS A 123 -11.93 11.95 6.34
N VAL A 124 -11.48 12.12 5.11
CA VAL A 124 -12.28 11.84 3.91
C VAL A 124 -12.71 10.37 3.87
N ILE A 125 -11.76 9.45 4.07
CA ILE A 125 -12.06 8.00 4.05
C ILE A 125 -13.03 7.63 5.19
N ARG A 126 -12.84 8.19 6.39
CA ARG A 126 -13.74 7.91 7.51
C ARG A 126 -15.17 8.40 7.28
N ASP A 127 -15.31 9.57 6.66
CA ASP A 127 -16.61 10.20 6.47
C ASP A 127 -17.38 9.58 5.28
N ASN A 128 -16.66 9.03 4.27
CA ASN A 128 -17.25 8.45 3.05
C ASN A 128 -17.18 6.90 2.98
N GLY A 129 -16.48 6.24 3.90
CA GLY A 129 -16.09 4.85 3.74
C GLY A 129 -14.86 4.71 2.85
N ALA A 130 -14.51 3.47 2.50
CA ALA A 130 -13.45 3.21 1.54
C ALA A 130 -13.83 3.77 0.16
N VAL A 131 -12.89 4.46 -0.50
CA VAL A 131 -13.13 5.21 -1.75
C VAL A 131 -12.17 4.73 -2.83
N SER A 132 -12.69 4.47 -4.04
CA SER A 132 -11.83 4.16 -5.19
C SER A 132 -10.85 5.30 -5.45
N ALA A 133 -9.60 4.94 -5.70
CA ALA A 133 -8.50 5.89 -5.81
C ALA A 133 -7.51 5.51 -6.92
N ILE A 134 -6.77 6.51 -7.39
CA ILE A 134 -5.74 6.36 -8.41
C ILE A 134 -4.47 7.05 -7.91
N ILE A 135 -3.36 6.34 -7.97
CA ILE A 135 -2.00 6.91 -7.84
C ILE A 135 -1.43 7.13 -9.23
N GLU A 136 -0.91 8.32 -9.49
CA GLU A 136 -0.30 8.68 -10.77
C GLU A 136 0.78 9.76 -10.60
N ALA A 137 1.66 9.91 -11.61
CA ALA A 137 2.59 11.04 -11.68
C ALA A 137 1.81 12.34 -11.92
N SER A 138 2.23 13.44 -11.27
CA SER A 138 1.56 14.74 -11.43
C SER A 138 1.70 15.33 -12.83
N ASP A 139 2.72 14.94 -13.59
CA ASP A 139 2.95 15.42 -14.96
C ASP A 139 1.90 14.92 -15.96
N ASN A 140 1.11 13.92 -15.60
CA ASN A 140 0.03 13.38 -16.41
C ASN A 140 -1.28 14.20 -16.34
N LEU A 141 -1.27 15.33 -15.65
CA LEU A 141 -2.45 16.20 -15.44
C LEU A 141 -3.06 16.79 -16.72
N GLY A 142 -2.32 16.79 -17.85
CA GLY A 142 -2.78 17.40 -19.11
C GLY A 142 -3.59 16.49 -20.03
N ASN A 143 -3.40 15.19 -20.01
CA ASN A 143 -3.84 14.31 -21.11
C ASN A 143 -4.78 13.16 -20.75
N ASN A 144 -4.96 12.81 -19.48
CA ASN A 144 -5.84 11.69 -19.12
C ASN A 144 -7.02 12.13 -18.25
N LYS A 145 -8.06 12.65 -18.92
CA LYS A 145 -9.40 12.79 -18.34
C LYS A 145 -10.13 11.42 -18.18
N ASN A 146 -9.41 10.31 -18.29
CA ASN A 146 -10.00 9.00 -18.03
C ASN A 146 -10.26 8.88 -16.52
N LYS A 147 -11.50 9.19 -16.17
CA LYS A 147 -12.08 9.11 -14.82
C LYS A 147 -12.55 7.68 -14.50
N ASN A 148 -12.01 6.68 -15.16
CA ASN A 148 -12.45 5.31 -14.94
C ASN A 148 -11.75 4.75 -13.71
N PHE A 149 -12.32 5.03 -12.55
CA PHE A 149 -12.00 4.32 -11.33
C PHE A 149 -12.41 2.86 -11.47
N ILE A 150 -11.56 1.98 -10.99
CA ILE A 150 -11.84 0.53 -10.98
C ILE A 150 -12.50 0.21 -9.65
N ASP A 151 -13.69 -0.35 -9.71
CA ASP A 151 -14.33 -0.93 -8.53
C ASP A 151 -13.71 -2.31 -8.26
N ILE A 152 -12.91 -2.39 -7.20
CA ILE A 152 -12.24 -3.64 -6.81
C ILE A 152 -13.23 -4.73 -6.37
N ASN A 153 -14.44 -4.36 -5.96
CA ASN A 153 -15.48 -5.32 -5.56
C ASN A 153 -16.04 -6.13 -6.75
N GLN A 154 -15.76 -5.69 -7.99
CA GLN A 154 -16.09 -6.46 -9.19
C GLN A 154 -15.02 -7.49 -9.56
N GLN A 155 -13.93 -7.56 -8.81
CA GLN A 155 -12.86 -8.51 -9.01
C GLN A 155 -12.94 -9.66 -8.00
N ASP A 156 -12.61 -10.86 -8.45
CA ASP A 156 -12.46 -12.02 -7.56
C ASP A 156 -11.09 -11.94 -6.84
N LEU A 157 -11.02 -11.10 -5.80
CA LEU A 157 -9.80 -10.89 -5.03
C LEU A 157 -9.47 -12.11 -4.17
N VAL A 158 -10.48 -12.79 -3.63
CA VAL A 158 -10.29 -13.98 -2.80
C VAL A 158 -9.53 -15.05 -3.57
N LYS A 159 -9.93 -15.33 -4.81
CA LYS A 159 -9.23 -16.29 -5.66
C LYS A 159 -7.76 -15.93 -5.92
N GLN A 160 -7.41 -14.64 -5.92
CA GLN A 160 -6.04 -14.18 -6.18
C GLN A 160 -5.11 -14.40 -4.97
N VAL A 161 -5.65 -14.51 -3.75
CA VAL A 161 -4.88 -14.69 -2.52
C VAL A 161 -5.03 -16.08 -1.89
N CYS A 162 -6.02 -16.86 -2.33
CA CYS A 162 -6.18 -18.24 -1.88
C CYS A 162 -4.99 -19.10 -2.32
N VAL A 163 -4.65 -20.08 -1.49
CA VAL A 163 -3.69 -21.12 -1.86
C VAL A 163 -4.24 -21.97 -3.00
N SER A 164 -3.41 -22.28 -4.00
CA SER A 164 -3.80 -23.14 -5.13
C SER A 164 -3.90 -24.62 -4.76
N GLU A 165 -3.18 -25.03 -3.70
CA GLU A 165 -3.12 -26.42 -3.24
C GLU A 165 -3.30 -26.49 -1.72
N PRO A 166 -3.93 -27.55 -1.19
CA PRO A 166 -4.08 -27.73 0.25
C PRO A 166 -2.72 -27.78 0.97
N LYS A 167 -2.53 -26.92 1.97
CA LYS A 167 -1.31 -26.91 2.79
C LYS A 167 -1.56 -27.71 4.06
N ILE A 168 -0.80 -28.81 4.23
CA ILE A 168 -0.87 -29.62 5.44
C ILE A 168 0.23 -29.22 6.40
N VAL A 169 -0.15 -28.72 7.59
CA VAL A 169 0.76 -28.43 8.70
C VAL A 169 0.65 -29.59 9.70
N LYS A 170 1.69 -30.41 9.82
CA LYS A 170 1.70 -31.58 10.69
C LYS A 170 2.21 -31.22 12.09
N THR A 171 1.38 -30.63 12.90
CA THR A 171 1.69 -30.38 14.31
C THR A 171 0.44 -30.58 15.15
N GLY A 172 0.51 -31.42 16.21
CA GLY A 172 -0.54 -31.58 17.19
C GLY A 172 -1.40 -32.82 17.04
N LYS A 173 -2.24 -33.04 18.07
CA LYS A 173 -3.11 -34.23 18.25
C LYS A 173 -4.40 -34.14 17.43
N TYR A 174 -4.88 -32.93 17.18
CA TYR A 174 -6.16 -32.68 16.53
C TYR A 174 -5.95 -32.21 15.08
N LYS A 175 -6.84 -32.63 14.18
CA LYS A 175 -6.90 -32.16 12.80
C LYS A 175 -7.92 -31.03 12.72
N ILE A 176 -7.51 -29.87 12.23
CA ILE A 176 -8.38 -28.73 11.97
C ILE A 176 -8.26 -28.42 10.49
N ILE A 177 -9.40 -28.20 9.83
CA ILE A 177 -9.47 -27.74 8.44
C ILE A 177 -9.88 -26.28 8.48
N VAL A 178 -9.08 -25.43 7.82
CA VAL A 178 -9.40 -24.02 7.58
C VAL A 178 -9.72 -23.91 6.10
N VAL A 179 -10.89 -23.32 5.79
CA VAL A 179 -11.39 -23.10 4.42
C VAL A 179 -11.50 -21.63 4.16
#